data_904b1b00c1e92c4e19cd6935c8a3296b
#
_entry.id   904b1b00c1e92c4e19cd6935c8a3296b
#
_cell.length_a   1.000
_cell.length_b   1.000
_cell.length_c   1.000
_cell.angle_alpha   90.00
_cell.angle_beta   90.00
_cell.angle_gamma   90.00
#
_symmetry.space_group_name_H-M   'P 1'
#
loop_
_entity.id
_entity.type
_entity.pdbx_description
1 polymer ?
#
loop_
_entity_poly.entity_id
_entity_poly.type
_entity_poly.pdbx_seq_one_letter_code
_entity_poly.pdbx_strand_id
1 'polypeptide(L)'
;MPITCFIRYQIDPFQREAFKRYAQAWGEIIPRCGGRLLGYFLPHEGSNDVAWGLIGFDDMAAYERYRARLRSDEQGRANFERAQAERFILREERSWLEDVFAAPR
;
A
#
# COMPACT_ATOMS: atom_id res chain seq x y z
N MET A 1 10.96 -12.47 -11.82
CA MET A 1 10.29 -11.42 -12.65
C MET A 1 9.74 -10.36 -11.71
N PRO A 2 10.25 -9.12 -11.78
CA PRO A 2 9.74 -8.07 -10.90
C PRO A 2 8.29 -7.71 -11.21
N ILE A 3 7.54 -7.54 -10.16
CA ILE A 3 6.12 -7.19 -10.25
C ILE A 3 5.82 -6.02 -9.33
N THR A 4 4.75 -5.31 -9.64
CA THR A 4 4.29 -4.20 -8.82
C THR A 4 2.83 -4.43 -8.48
N CYS A 5 2.52 -4.33 -7.19
CA CYS A 5 1.15 -4.30 -6.72
C CYS A 5 0.67 -2.86 -6.83
N PHE A 6 -0.31 -2.65 -7.68
CA PHE A 6 -0.87 -1.33 -7.97
C PHE A 6 -2.22 -1.27 -7.26
N ILE A 7 -2.33 -0.45 -6.23
CA ILE A 7 -3.53 -0.40 -5.40
C ILE A 7 -4.28 0.90 -5.65
N ARG A 8 -5.54 0.77 -6.01
CA ARG A 8 -6.45 1.90 -6.11
C ARG A 8 -7.33 1.92 -4.89
N TYR A 9 -7.32 3.02 -4.16
CA TYR A 9 -8.14 3.19 -2.96
C TYR A 9 -9.25 4.19 -3.24
N GLN A 10 -10.48 3.80 -2.91
CA GLN A 10 -11.57 4.73 -2.77
C GLN A 10 -11.58 5.16 -1.32
N ILE A 11 -11.31 6.43 -1.04
CA ILE A 11 -11.20 6.91 0.33
C ILE A 11 -12.35 7.84 0.66
N ASP A 12 -12.63 7.99 1.96
CA ASP A 12 -13.58 8.99 2.43
C ASP A 12 -12.91 10.37 2.29
N PRO A 13 -13.44 11.24 1.42
CA PRO A 13 -12.79 12.53 1.19
C PRO A 13 -12.77 13.43 2.42
N PHE A 14 -13.63 13.15 3.41
CA PHE A 14 -13.66 13.91 4.65
C PHE A 14 -12.63 13.40 5.66
N GLN A 15 -11.95 12.29 5.36
CA GLN A 15 -10.93 11.72 6.21
C GLN A 15 -9.58 11.59 5.50
N ARG A 16 -9.29 12.54 4.63
CA ARG A 16 -8.06 12.52 3.83
C ARG A 16 -6.81 12.46 4.71
N GLU A 17 -6.81 13.20 5.81
CA GLU A 17 -5.66 13.21 6.72
C GLU A 17 -5.47 11.87 7.45
N ALA A 18 -6.55 11.18 7.74
CA ALA A 18 -6.47 9.85 8.34
C ALA A 18 -5.80 8.87 7.37
N PHE A 19 -6.19 8.90 6.09
CA PHE A 19 -5.55 8.07 5.08
C PHE A 19 -4.08 8.44 4.91
N LYS A 20 -3.76 9.73 4.95
CA LYS A 20 -2.36 10.18 4.83
C LYS A 20 -1.50 9.58 5.94
N ARG A 21 -1.98 9.61 7.18
CA ARG A 21 -1.26 9.00 8.30
C ARG A 21 -1.10 7.50 8.12
N TYR A 22 -2.14 6.83 7.64
CA TYR A 22 -2.10 5.41 7.33
C TYR A 22 -1.01 5.11 6.29
N ALA A 23 -0.97 5.88 5.21
CA ALA A 23 0.03 5.71 4.17
C ALA A 23 1.44 5.99 4.68
N GLN A 24 1.59 7.01 5.52
CA GLN A 24 2.90 7.35 6.11
C GLN A 24 3.42 6.22 7.00
N ALA A 25 2.53 5.57 7.76
CA ALA A 25 2.93 4.44 8.60
C ALA A 25 3.50 3.30 7.76
N TRP A 26 2.94 3.05 6.57
CA TRP A 26 3.44 2.02 5.68
C TRP A 26 4.85 2.32 5.18
N GLY A 27 5.27 3.58 5.21
CA GLY A 27 6.61 3.96 4.80
C GLY A 27 7.72 3.26 5.58
N GLU A 28 7.45 2.92 6.84
CA GLU A 28 8.38 2.17 7.68
C GLU A 28 8.08 0.67 7.65
N ILE A 29 6.80 0.32 7.65
CA ILE A 29 6.37 -1.08 7.80
C ILE A 29 6.70 -1.89 6.56
N ILE A 30 6.40 -1.37 5.37
CA ILE A 30 6.54 -2.13 4.13
C ILE A 30 8.00 -2.50 3.87
N PRO A 31 8.98 -1.57 3.95
CA PRO A 31 10.38 -1.96 3.74
C PRO A 31 10.87 -2.96 4.78
N ARG A 32 10.46 -2.79 6.03
CA ARG A 32 10.86 -3.69 7.11
C ARG A 32 10.36 -5.11 6.86
N CYS A 33 9.20 -5.24 6.23
CA CYS A 33 8.60 -6.54 5.96
C CYS A 33 9.00 -7.13 4.60
N GLY A 34 9.79 -6.41 3.82
CA GLY A 34 10.38 -6.96 2.60
C GLY A 34 9.79 -6.46 1.29
N GLY A 35 8.90 -5.47 1.33
CA GLY A 35 8.39 -4.84 0.11
C GLY A 35 9.21 -3.63 -0.26
N ARG A 36 9.18 -3.26 -1.54
CA ARG A 36 9.77 -2.00 -2.00
C ARG A 36 8.62 -1.01 -2.18
N LEU A 37 8.49 -0.07 -1.28
CA LEU A 37 7.43 0.92 -1.39
C LEU A 37 7.84 1.95 -2.45
N LEU A 38 7.14 1.92 -3.59
CA LEU A 38 7.40 2.87 -4.67
C LEU A 38 6.71 4.19 -4.40
N GLY A 39 5.58 4.20 -3.73
CA GLY A 39 4.93 5.42 -3.32
C GLY A 39 3.50 5.23 -2.90
N TYR A 40 2.99 6.22 -2.19
CA TYR A 40 1.57 6.43 -1.93
C TYR A 40 1.22 7.81 -2.45
N PHE A 41 0.05 7.93 -3.06
CA PHE A 41 -0.35 9.18 -3.69
C PHE A 41 -1.75 9.55 -3.27
N LEU A 42 -1.90 10.79 -2.81
CA LEU A 42 -3.19 11.35 -2.43
C LEU A 42 -3.78 12.13 -3.59
N PRO A 43 -5.11 12.28 -3.65
CA PRO A 43 -5.71 13.14 -4.66
C PRO A 43 -5.26 14.59 -4.46
N HIS A 44 -4.82 15.23 -5.53
CA HIS A 44 -4.41 16.63 -5.52
C HIS A 44 -5.42 17.49 -6.27
N GLU A 45 -5.68 17.11 -7.53
CA GLU A 45 -6.72 17.73 -8.35
C GLU A 45 -7.39 16.67 -9.19
N GLY A 46 -8.63 16.95 -9.61
CA GLY A 46 -9.44 16.00 -10.34
C GLY A 46 -10.40 15.31 -9.40
N SER A 47 -10.05 14.12 -8.90
CA SER A 47 -10.89 13.47 -7.90
C SER A 47 -10.46 13.90 -6.50
N ASN A 48 -11.37 13.77 -5.52
CA ASN A 48 -11.07 14.05 -4.12
C ASN A 48 -11.08 12.79 -3.26
N ASP A 49 -11.29 11.62 -3.88
CA ASP A 49 -11.54 10.40 -3.14
C ASP A 49 -10.79 9.19 -3.69
N VAL A 50 -9.83 9.41 -4.61
CA VAL A 50 -9.03 8.30 -5.15
C VAL A 50 -7.57 8.50 -4.74
N ALA A 51 -7.02 7.49 -4.09
CA ALA A 51 -5.62 7.47 -3.70
C ALA A 51 -4.97 6.21 -4.29
N TRP A 52 -3.65 6.20 -4.33
CA TRP A 52 -2.91 5.11 -4.98
C TRP A 52 -1.77 4.66 -4.09
N GLY A 53 -1.49 3.34 -4.15
CA GLY A 53 -0.30 2.78 -3.51
C GLY A 53 0.38 1.84 -4.48
N LEU A 54 1.70 1.91 -4.56
CA LEU A 54 2.51 1.08 -5.45
C LEU A 54 3.61 0.41 -4.62
N ILE A 55 3.62 -0.93 -4.66
CA ILE A 55 4.58 -1.71 -3.88
C ILE A 55 5.21 -2.74 -4.81
N GLY A 56 6.53 -2.74 -4.92
CA GLY A 56 7.25 -3.65 -5.79
C GLY A 56 7.76 -4.87 -5.04
N PHE A 57 7.81 -5.99 -5.76
CA PHE A 57 8.34 -7.27 -5.26
C PHE A 57 9.13 -7.94 -6.37
N ASP A 58 10.11 -8.76 -5.99
CA ASP A 58 10.90 -9.49 -6.98
C ASP A 58 10.07 -10.51 -7.75
N ASP A 59 9.11 -11.15 -7.06
CA ASP A 59 8.20 -12.13 -7.65
C ASP A 59 7.07 -12.40 -6.65
N MET A 60 6.15 -13.27 -7.02
CA MET A 60 5.03 -13.59 -6.14
C MET A 60 5.47 -14.33 -4.87
N ALA A 61 6.54 -15.09 -4.92
CA ALA A 61 7.05 -15.75 -3.72
C ALA A 61 7.53 -14.71 -2.69
N ALA A 62 8.17 -13.65 -3.16
CA ALA A 62 8.59 -12.55 -2.28
C ALA A 62 7.37 -11.87 -1.65
N TYR A 63 6.30 -11.70 -2.41
CA TYR A 63 5.06 -11.13 -1.89
C TYR A 63 4.46 -12.02 -0.80
N GLU A 64 4.46 -13.35 -0.99
CA GLU A 64 3.93 -14.26 0.02
C GLU A 64 4.72 -14.18 1.33
N ARG A 65 6.04 -14.07 1.24
CA ARG A 65 6.88 -13.90 2.44
C ARG A 65 6.59 -12.59 3.14
N TYR A 66 6.39 -11.54 2.37
CA TYR A 66 6.03 -10.22 2.87
C TYR A 66 4.69 -10.26 3.63
N ARG A 67 3.68 -10.93 3.04
CA ARG A 67 2.38 -11.06 3.71
C ARG A 67 2.50 -11.77 5.05
N ALA A 68 3.32 -12.81 5.11
CA ALA A 68 3.53 -13.55 6.36
C ALA A 68 4.14 -12.64 7.42
N ARG A 69 5.12 -11.80 7.03
CA ARG A 69 5.73 -10.86 7.96
C ARG A 69 4.76 -9.79 8.43
N LEU A 70 3.90 -9.30 7.53
CA LEU A 70 2.89 -8.31 7.90
C LEU A 70 1.95 -8.84 8.97
N ARG A 71 1.55 -10.11 8.87
CA ARG A 71 0.62 -10.70 9.84
C ARG A 71 1.20 -10.75 11.24
N SER A 72 2.52 -10.81 11.37
CA SER A 72 3.17 -10.83 12.67
C SER A 72 3.77 -9.50 13.08
N ASP A 73 3.66 -8.46 12.26
CA ASP A 73 4.18 -7.15 12.57
C ASP A 73 3.11 -6.36 13.35
N GLU A 74 3.46 -5.95 14.57
CA GLU A 74 2.51 -5.25 15.45
C GLU A 74 2.00 -3.96 14.84
N GLN A 75 2.89 -3.15 14.29
CA GLN A 75 2.49 -1.88 13.68
C GLN A 75 1.64 -2.10 12.44
N GLY A 76 1.96 -3.14 11.65
CA GLY A 76 1.17 -3.49 10.47
C GLY A 76 -0.25 -3.85 10.84
N ARG A 77 -0.40 -4.71 11.86
CA ARG A 77 -1.73 -5.08 12.35
C ARG A 77 -2.49 -3.87 12.89
N ALA A 78 -1.82 -3.04 13.68
CA ALA A 78 -2.46 -1.84 14.25
C ALA A 78 -2.92 -0.88 13.15
N ASN A 79 -2.12 -0.76 12.09
CA ASN A 79 -2.46 0.13 10.98
C ASN A 79 -3.72 -0.37 10.24
N PHE A 80 -3.79 -1.68 9.98
CA PHE A 80 -5.00 -2.27 9.37
C PHE A 80 -6.22 -2.12 10.26
N GLU A 81 -6.06 -2.38 11.56
CA GLU A 81 -7.18 -2.31 12.50
C GLU A 81 -7.73 -0.89 12.61
N ARG A 82 -6.84 0.10 12.63
CA ARG A 82 -7.26 1.49 12.67
C ARG A 82 -8.04 1.87 11.42
N ALA A 83 -7.55 1.42 10.26
CA ALA A 83 -8.24 1.69 9.00
C ALA A 83 -9.65 1.10 8.99
N GLN A 84 -9.80 -0.11 9.52
CA GLN A 84 -11.11 -0.75 9.61
C GLN A 84 -12.02 -0.03 10.60
N ALA A 85 -11.49 0.38 11.73
CA ALA A 85 -12.27 1.06 12.76
C ALA A 85 -12.74 2.44 12.31
N GLU A 86 -11.87 3.19 11.65
CA GLU A 86 -12.16 4.57 11.25
C GLU A 86 -12.82 4.67 9.88
N ARG A 87 -12.79 3.60 9.10
CA ARG A 87 -13.50 3.49 7.83
C ARG A 87 -13.17 4.58 6.81
N PHE A 88 -11.92 4.99 6.75
CA PHE A 88 -11.53 5.96 5.74
C PHE A 88 -11.20 5.32 4.38
N ILE A 89 -11.06 4.00 4.32
CA ILE A 89 -10.92 3.28 3.05
C ILE A 89 -12.26 2.61 2.75
N LEU A 90 -12.91 3.06 1.69
CA LEU A 90 -14.24 2.57 1.33
C LEU A 90 -14.15 1.38 0.38
N ARG A 91 -13.11 1.35 -0.45
CA ARG A 91 -12.90 0.28 -1.41
C ARG A 91 -11.42 0.23 -1.78
N GLU A 92 -10.94 -0.97 -2.00
CA GLU A 92 -9.55 -1.18 -2.38
C GLU A 92 -9.51 -2.17 -3.54
N GLU A 93 -8.84 -1.79 -4.63
CA GLU A 93 -8.66 -2.64 -5.80
C GLU A 93 -7.17 -2.83 -6.03
N ARG A 94 -6.76 -4.09 -6.22
CA ARG A 94 -5.36 -4.41 -6.47
C ARG A 94 -5.20 -4.98 -7.85
N SER A 95 -4.17 -4.51 -8.56
CA SER A 95 -3.76 -5.06 -9.84
C SER A 95 -2.30 -5.46 -9.73
N TRP A 96 -1.99 -6.65 -10.21
CA TRP A 96 -0.61 -7.15 -10.23
C TRP A 96 -0.06 -6.94 -11.62
N LEU A 97 0.97 -6.09 -11.70
CA LEU A 97 1.53 -5.66 -12.97
C LEU A 97 2.97 -6.14 -13.08
N GLU A 98 3.36 -6.51 -14.30
CA GLU A 98 4.73 -6.93 -14.57
C GLU A 98 5.55 -5.70 -14.92
N ASP A 99 6.70 -5.54 -14.27
CA ASP A 99 7.57 -4.40 -14.55
C ASP A 99 8.23 -4.57 -15.92
N VAL A 100 8.03 -3.60 -16.80
CA VAL A 100 8.64 -3.63 -18.13
C VAL A 100 10.14 -3.38 -18.01
N PHE A 101 10.52 -2.44 -17.16
CA PHE A 101 11.92 -2.12 -16.94
C PHE A 101 12.35 -2.66 -15.59
N ALA A 102 13.11 -3.75 -15.61
CA ALA A 102 13.65 -4.31 -14.38
C ALA A 102 14.73 -3.37 -13.85
N ALA A 103 14.75 -3.20 -12.53
CA ALA A 103 15.76 -2.36 -11.91
C ALA A 103 17.14 -2.99 -12.12
N PRO A 104 18.18 -2.19 -12.39
CA PRO A 104 19.54 -2.73 -12.47
C PRO A 104 19.96 -3.28 -11.11
N ARG A 105 20.81 -4.31 -11.17
CA ARG A 105 21.35 -4.97 -9.98
C ARG A 105 22.62 -4.32 -9.53
#